data_37c72ee587a0a66b641b567b31edc55b
#
_entry.id   37c72ee587a0a66b641b567b31edc55b
#
_cell.length_a   1.000
_cell.length_b   1.000
_cell.length_c   1.000
_cell.angle_alpha   90.00
_cell.angle_beta   90.00
_cell.angle_gamma   90.00
#
_symmetry.space_group_name_H-M   'P 1'
#
loop_
_entity.id
_entity.type
_entity.pdbx_description
1 polymer ?
#
loop_
_entity_poly.entity_id
_entity_poly.type
_entity_poly.pdbx_seq_one_letter_code
_entity_poly.pdbx_strand_id
1 'polypeptide(L)'
;RFDVPHTFKARPTTDFAKENLFNVLCNNYIDFEDNVTALDLFAGTGSISIELVSRGCDRVISIEKDPQHLAFISQIMREVKTDKCFPMRADVFKYIEKCHEQFDFIFADPPYALKDLESIPTRIFEKGLLKEDGLLVLEHGKDNHFEEDPHFIERPAVCQRVLSRRHADDSGSCTERRSGICKSR
;
A
#
# COMPACT_ATOMS: atom_id res chain seq x y z
N ARG A 1 19.89 -7.44 -6.14
CA ARG A 1 19.14 -7.06 -7.33
C ARG A 1 18.73 -8.32 -8.05
N PHE A 2 17.45 -8.48 -8.37
CA PHE A 2 16.92 -9.64 -9.10
C PHE A 2 16.61 -9.22 -10.54
N ASP A 3 16.99 -10.06 -11.50
CA ASP A 3 16.70 -9.80 -12.90
C ASP A 3 15.26 -10.21 -13.21
N VAL A 4 14.41 -9.23 -13.48
CA VAL A 4 13.02 -9.45 -13.88
C VAL A 4 13.01 -9.95 -15.34
N PRO A 5 12.34 -11.07 -15.64
CA PRO A 5 12.24 -11.59 -16.99
C PRO A 5 11.68 -10.55 -17.97
N HIS A 6 12.29 -10.37 -19.12
CA HIS A 6 11.86 -9.43 -20.16
C HIS A 6 10.44 -9.67 -20.71
N THR A 7 9.89 -10.85 -20.43
CA THR A 7 8.52 -11.22 -20.83
C THR A 7 7.44 -10.60 -19.94
N PHE A 8 7.82 -10.05 -18.79
CA PHE A 8 6.86 -9.44 -17.88
C PHE A 8 6.46 -8.05 -18.38
N LYS A 9 5.14 -7.85 -18.54
CA LYS A 9 4.56 -6.58 -18.98
C LYS A 9 4.54 -5.50 -17.88
N ALA A 10 4.83 -5.90 -16.64
CA ALA A 10 4.90 -4.95 -15.51
C ALA A 10 6.10 -4.01 -15.72
N ARG A 11 5.85 -2.69 -15.64
CA ARG A 11 6.91 -1.69 -15.59
C ARG A 11 7.42 -1.65 -14.14
N PRO A 12 8.63 -2.13 -13.84
CA PRO A 12 9.13 -2.07 -12.47
C PRO A 12 9.28 -0.61 -12.05
N THR A 13 8.82 -0.29 -10.85
CA THR A 13 9.18 0.98 -10.19
C THR A 13 10.70 1.07 -10.20
N THR A 14 11.25 2.19 -10.67
CA THR A 14 12.72 2.32 -10.73
C THR A 14 13.31 2.19 -9.32
N ASP A 15 14.47 1.53 -9.20
CA ASP A 15 15.14 1.36 -7.90
C ASP A 15 15.28 2.70 -7.16
N PHE A 16 15.61 3.77 -7.89
CA PHE A 16 15.71 5.13 -7.36
C PHE A 16 14.40 5.68 -6.80
N ALA A 17 13.28 5.52 -7.51
CA ALA A 17 11.98 6.00 -7.05
C ALA A 17 11.49 5.23 -5.82
N LYS A 18 11.78 3.93 -5.78
CA LYS A 18 11.49 3.07 -4.63
C LYS A 18 12.32 3.46 -3.41
N GLU A 19 13.64 3.61 -3.58
CA GLU A 19 14.54 4.03 -2.50
C GLU A 19 14.12 5.37 -1.91
N ASN A 20 13.84 6.37 -2.74
CA ASN A 20 13.36 7.68 -2.29
C ASN A 20 12.05 7.58 -1.50
N LEU A 21 11.09 6.79 -1.98
CA LEU A 21 9.83 6.57 -1.25
C LEU A 21 10.12 6.02 0.15
N PHE A 22 10.85 4.92 0.23
CA PHE A 22 11.11 4.26 1.50
C PHE A 22 11.96 5.12 2.45
N ASN A 23 12.85 5.96 1.92
CA ASN A 23 13.59 6.93 2.74
C ASN A 23 12.65 7.97 3.37
N VAL A 24 11.65 8.46 2.62
CA VAL A 24 10.62 9.37 3.16
C VAL A 24 9.79 8.64 4.23
N LEU A 25 9.35 7.41 3.95
CA LEU A 25 8.54 6.61 4.87
C LEU A 25 9.27 6.36 6.19
N CYS A 26 10.51 5.85 6.14
CA CYS A 26 11.30 5.53 7.34
C CYS A 26 11.64 6.77 8.17
N ASN A 27 11.88 7.92 7.52
CA ASN A 27 12.28 9.12 8.25
C ASN A 27 11.12 9.84 8.93
N ASN A 28 9.87 9.68 8.43
CA ASN A 28 8.78 10.55 8.85
C ASN A 28 7.54 9.80 9.35
N TYR A 29 7.35 8.51 9.00
CA TYR A 29 6.03 7.88 9.16
C TYR A 29 6.03 6.54 9.85
N ILE A 30 6.98 5.65 9.56
CA ILE A 30 6.92 4.26 10.02
C ILE A 30 8.32 3.65 10.19
N ASP A 31 8.53 3.00 11.33
CA ASP A 31 9.67 2.11 11.52
C ASP A 31 9.27 0.68 11.13
N PHE A 32 9.81 0.19 10.02
CA PHE A 32 9.47 -1.13 9.51
C PHE A 32 10.02 -2.29 10.35
N GLU A 33 10.95 -2.04 11.27
CA GLU A 33 11.49 -3.05 12.20
C GLU A 33 10.63 -3.25 13.44
N ASP A 34 9.62 -2.37 13.66
CA ASP A 34 8.73 -2.45 14.83
C ASP A 34 7.52 -3.38 14.59
N ASN A 35 7.79 -4.67 14.34
CA ASN A 35 6.78 -5.73 14.16
C ASN A 35 5.69 -5.39 13.11
N VAL A 36 6.05 -4.69 12.06
CA VAL A 36 5.13 -4.21 11.03
C VAL A 36 4.55 -5.36 10.21
N THR A 37 3.22 -5.39 10.13
CA THR A 37 2.48 -6.22 9.17
C THR A 37 2.08 -5.37 7.98
N ALA A 38 2.55 -5.73 6.79
CA ALA A 38 2.34 -4.97 5.57
C ALA A 38 1.50 -5.74 4.53
N LEU A 39 0.74 -4.99 3.73
CA LEU A 39 -0.03 -5.49 2.60
C LEU A 39 0.41 -4.79 1.31
N ASP A 40 0.86 -5.56 0.33
CA ASP A 40 1.25 -5.09 -1.00
C ASP A 40 0.17 -5.48 -2.01
N LEU A 41 -0.65 -4.52 -2.40
CA LEU A 41 -1.74 -4.68 -3.36
C LEU A 41 -1.24 -4.38 -4.78
N PHE A 42 -1.60 -5.23 -5.73
CA PHE A 42 -1.07 -5.19 -7.11
C PHE A 42 0.45 -5.43 -7.15
N ALA A 43 0.92 -6.43 -6.42
CA ALA A 43 2.34 -6.64 -6.14
C ALA A 43 3.23 -6.81 -7.40
N GLY A 44 2.66 -7.17 -8.56
CA GLY A 44 3.40 -7.31 -9.81
C GLY A 44 4.58 -8.27 -9.66
N THR A 45 5.79 -7.78 -9.86
CA THR A 45 7.02 -8.57 -9.68
C THR A 45 7.49 -8.67 -8.23
N GLY A 46 6.76 -8.09 -7.28
CA GLY A 46 7.07 -8.12 -5.85
C GLY A 46 8.19 -7.17 -5.43
N SER A 47 8.50 -6.15 -6.23
CA SER A 47 9.56 -5.19 -5.92
C SER A 47 9.35 -4.49 -4.57
N ILE A 48 8.11 -4.11 -4.26
CA ILE A 48 7.75 -3.50 -2.97
C ILE A 48 7.76 -4.53 -1.86
N SER A 49 7.18 -5.72 -2.09
CA SER A 49 7.19 -6.81 -1.11
C SER A 49 8.61 -7.19 -0.67
N ILE A 50 9.55 -7.27 -1.62
CA ILE A 50 10.97 -7.56 -1.35
C ILE A 50 11.59 -6.44 -0.51
N GLU A 51 11.32 -5.19 -0.84
CA GLU A 51 11.83 -4.04 -0.11
C GLU A 51 11.31 -4.01 1.34
N LEU A 52 10.01 -4.27 1.54
CA LEU A 52 9.39 -4.34 2.86
C LEU A 52 10.05 -5.43 3.74
N VAL A 53 10.27 -6.62 3.18
CA VAL A 53 10.99 -7.70 3.88
C VAL A 53 12.42 -7.28 4.20
N SER A 54 13.12 -6.65 3.24
CA SER A 54 14.50 -6.19 3.40
C SER A 54 14.64 -5.11 4.49
N ARG A 55 13.59 -4.33 4.73
CA ARG A 55 13.55 -3.28 5.76
C ARG A 55 13.06 -3.77 7.12
N GLY A 56 12.84 -5.05 7.28
CA GLY A 56 12.58 -5.65 8.57
C GLY A 56 11.12 -5.97 8.87
N CYS A 57 10.15 -5.69 7.96
CA CYS A 57 8.76 -6.06 8.19
C CYS A 57 8.63 -7.49 8.69
N ASP A 58 7.84 -7.67 9.74
CA ASP A 58 7.65 -9.00 10.34
C ASP A 58 6.79 -9.90 9.45
N ARG A 59 5.82 -9.30 8.75
CA ARG A 59 4.94 -10.05 7.85
C ARG A 59 4.51 -9.18 6.67
N VAL A 60 4.64 -9.71 5.45
CA VAL A 60 4.21 -9.06 4.20
C VAL A 60 3.27 -9.98 3.45
N ILE A 61 2.05 -9.51 3.17
CA ILE A 61 1.11 -10.21 2.29
C ILE A 61 1.15 -9.51 0.92
N SER A 62 1.41 -10.28 -0.14
CA SER A 62 1.50 -9.76 -1.50
C SER A 62 0.33 -10.28 -2.32
N ILE A 63 -0.52 -9.39 -2.83
CA ILE A 63 -1.68 -9.74 -3.64
C ILE A 63 -1.37 -9.51 -5.10
N GLU A 64 -1.38 -10.60 -5.88
CA GLU A 64 -1.13 -10.56 -7.30
C GLU A 64 -2.10 -11.50 -8.04
N LYS A 65 -2.63 -11.05 -9.16
CA LYS A 65 -3.59 -11.82 -9.98
C LYS A 65 -2.90 -12.72 -10.99
N ASP A 66 -1.79 -12.26 -11.54
CA ASP A 66 -1.04 -12.99 -12.56
C ASP A 66 -0.23 -14.14 -11.93
N PRO A 67 -0.45 -15.39 -12.37
CA PRO A 67 0.24 -16.54 -11.79
C PRO A 67 1.75 -16.56 -12.07
N GLN A 68 2.22 -15.93 -13.16
CA GLN A 68 3.65 -15.88 -13.50
C GLN A 68 4.38 -14.90 -12.56
N HIS A 69 3.78 -13.73 -12.31
CA HIS A 69 4.30 -12.78 -11.34
C HIS A 69 4.33 -13.39 -9.94
N LEU A 70 3.25 -14.06 -9.54
CA LEU A 70 3.19 -14.72 -8.23
C LEU A 70 4.27 -15.80 -8.06
N ALA A 71 4.48 -16.62 -9.10
CA ALA A 71 5.54 -17.63 -9.10
C ALA A 71 6.92 -17.01 -8.97
N PHE A 72 7.15 -15.87 -9.63
CA PHE A 72 8.40 -15.10 -9.54
C PHE A 72 8.64 -14.56 -8.13
N ILE A 73 7.63 -13.92 -7.50
CA ILE A 73 7.72 -13.48 -6.10
C ILE A 73 8.10 -14.66 -5.20
N SER A 74 7.40 -15.79 -5.34
CA SER A 74 7.64 -16.99 -4.53
C SER A 74 9.05 -17.57 -4.75
N GLN A 75 9.59 -17.47 -5.97
CA GLN A 75 10.96 -17.88 -6.26
C GLN A 75 11.96 -16.99 -5.52
N ILE A 76 11.82 -15.66 -5.63
CA ILE A 76 12.71 -14.72 -4.97
C ILE A 76 12.70 -14.91 -3.46
N MET A 77 11.52 -15.10 -2.84
CA MET A 77 11.42 -15.31 -1.39
C MET A 77 12.19 -16.58 -0.94
N ARG A 78 12.17 -17.63 -1.77
CA ARG A 78 13.00 -18.83 -1.51
C ARG A 78 14.49 -18.55 -1.67
N GLU A 79 14.90 -17.77 -2.68
CA GLU A 79 16.30 -17.41 -2.91
C GLU A 79 16.89 -16.57 -1.77
N VAL A 80 16.12 -15.61 -1.26
CA VAL A 80 16.51 -14.80 -0.09
C VAL A 80 16.29 -15.51 1.25
N LYS A 81 15.74 -16.73 1.22
CA LYS A 81 15.50 -17.59 2.40
C LYS A 81 14.67 -16.90 3.48
N THR A 82 13.61 -16.22 3.09
CA THR A 82 12.68 -15.58 4.00
C THR A 82 11.34 -16.33 4.04
N ASP A 83 10.73 -16.36 5.22
CA ASP A 83 9.38 -16.85 5.49
C ASP A 83 8.41 -15.72 5.84
N LYS A 84 8.88 -14.46 5.76
CA LYS A 84 8.10 -13.28 6.14
C LYS A 84 7.16 -12.76 5.04
N CYS A 85 7.27 -13.24 3.80
CA CYS A 85 6.40 -12.82 2.69
C CYS A 85 5.48 -13.95 2.24
N PHE A 86 4.20 -13.62 2.09
CA PHE A 86 3.09 -14.53 1.75
C PHE A 86 2.42 -14.10 0.44
N PRO A 87 2.93 -14.54 -0.72
CA PRO A 87 2.32 -14.25 -2.00
C PRO A 87 0.99 -14.99 -2.15
N MET A 88 -0.09 -14.27 -2.45
CA MET A 88 -1.44 -14.79 -2.59
C MET A 88 -2.02 -14.44 -3.96
N ARG A 89 -2.56 -15.45 -4.67
CA ARG A 89 -3.25 -15.22 -5.93
C ARG A 89 -4.67 -14.75 -5.69
N ALA A 90 -4.93 -13.46 -5.91
CA ALA A 90 -6.28 -12.91 -5.79
C ALA A 90 -6.47 -11.69 -6.69
N ASP A 91 -7.74 -11.39 -6.97
CA ASP A 91 -8.15 -10.07 -7.42
C ASP A 91 -8.19 -9.14 -6.21
N VAL A 92 -7.60 -7.96 -6.32
CA VAL A 92 -7.42 -7.02 -5.19
C VAL A 92 -8.75 -6.60 -4.57
N PHE A 93 -9.76 -6.27 -5.37
CA PHE A 93 -11.06 -5.86 -4.84
C PHE A 93 -11.76 -6.98 -4.08
N LYS A 94 -11.69 -8.22 -4.61
CA LYS A 94 -12.23 -9.40 -3.91
C LYS A 94 -11.46 -9.71 -2.63
N TYR A 95 -10.15 -9.44 -2.63
CA TYR A 95 -9.34 -9.62 -1.42
C TYR A 95 -9.75 -8.60 -0.35
N ILE A 96 -9.83 -7.31 -0.69
CA ILE A 96 -10.27 -6.26 0.22
C ILE A 96 -11.63 -6.59 0.84
N GLU A 97 -12.61 -7.04 0.02
CA GLU A 97 -13.96 -7.39 0.49
C GLU A 97 -13.96 -8.52 1.53
N LYS A 98 -13.06 -9.50 1.39
CA LYS A 98 -13.03 -10.71 2.24
C LYS A 98 -12.00 -10.66 3.36
N CYS A 99 -11.09 -9.72 3.32
CA CYS A 99 -10.05 -9.58 4.32
C CYS A 99 -10.63 -9.07 5.64
N HIS A 100 -10.20 -9.67 6.74
CA HIS A 100 -10.54 -9.28 8.12
C HIS A 100 -9.29 -8.96 8.93
N GLU A 101 -8.10 -9.03 8.32
CA GLU A 101 -6.85 -8.68 8.96
C GLU A 101 -6.63 -7.17 8.88
N GLN A 102 -5.88 -6.63 9.85
CA GLN A 102 -5.47 -5.24 9.88
C GLN A 102 -3.97 -5.13 9.71
N PHE A 103 -3.54 -4.06 9.03
CA PHE A 103 -2.17 -3.82 8.62
C PHE A 103 -1.67 -2.49 9.17
N ASP A 104 -0.39 -2.45 9.51
CA ASP A 104 0.31 -1.21 9.86
C ASP A 104 0.62 -0.39 8.60
N PHE A 105 0.85 -1.10 7.49
CA PHE A 105 1.22 -0.49 6.22
C PHE A 105 0.50 -1.18 5.06
N ILE A 106 -0.12 -0.39 4.18
CA ILE A 106 -0.71 -0.86 2.92
C ILE A 106 -0.09 -0.07 1.77
N PHE A 107 0.44 -0.79 0.78
CA PHE A 107 0.90 -0.20 -0.48
C PHE A 107 0.00 -0.67 -1.63
N ALA A 108 -0.36 0.22 -2.52
CA ALA A 108 -1.14 -0.08 -3.71
C ALA A 108 -0.57 0.65 -4.93
N ASP A 109 -0.20 -0.12 -5.97
CA ASP A 109 0.25 0.38 -7.28
C ASP A 109 -0.64 -0.20 -8.39
N PRO A 110 -1.90 0.28 -8.48
CA PRO A 110 -2.84 -0.22 -9.47
C PRO A 110 -2.42 0.19 -10.89
N PRO A 111 -2.77 -0.62 -11.92
CA PRO A 111 -2.62 -0.19 -13.31
C PRO A 111 -3.33 1.14 -13.56
N TYR A 112 -2.69 2.09 -14.23
CA TYR A 112 -3.28 3.42 -14.52
C TYR A 112 -4.62 3.38 -15.27
N ALA A 113 -4.87 2.31 -16.03
CA ALA A 113 -6.14 2.09 -16.73
C ALA A 113 -7.25 1.51 -15.84
N LEU A 114 -7.01 1.31 -14.55
CA LEU A 114 -8.00 0.77 -13.63
C LEU A 114 -9.09 1.80 -13.37
N LYS A 115 -10.32 1.51 -13.82
CA LYS A 115 -11.46 2.43 -13.72
C LYS A 115 -11.85 2.77 -12.27
N ASP A 116 -11.70 1.80 -11.36
CA ASP A 116 -12.11 1.93 -9.96
C ASP A 116 -10.95 2.30 -9.02
N LEU A 117 -9.85 2.85 -9.56
CA LEU A 117 -8.67 3.23 -8.79
C LEU A 117 -9.02 4.16 -7.62
N GLU A 118 -9.85 5.16 -7.87
CA GLU A 118 -10.27 6.15 -6.86
C GLU A 118 -11.06 5.55 -5.70
N SER A 119 -11.66 4.36 -5.88
CA SER A 119 -12.39 3.68 -4.83
C SER A 119 -11.49 2.89 -3.86
N ILE A 120 -10.20 2.72 -4.16
CA ILE A 120 -9.29 1.89 -3.35
C ILE A 120 -9.14 2.42 -1.93
N PRO A 121 -8.85 3.71 -1.68
CA PRO A 121 -8.75 4.24 -0.32
C PRO A 121 -10.05 4.04 0.46
N THR A 122 -11.18 4.48 -0.11
CA THR A 122 -12.50 4.36 0.53
C THR A 122 -12.78 2.92 0.96
N ARG A 123 -12.55 1.92 0.09
CA ARG A 123 -12.77 0.51 0.41
C ARG A 123 -11.86 0.02 1.54
N ILE A 124 -10.58 0.43 1.56
CA ILE A 124 -9.62 0.06 2.60
C ILE A 124 -10.07 0.63 3.95
N PHE A 125 -10.47 1.91 4.00
CA PHE A 125 -10.90 2.57 5.23
C PHE A 125 -12.25 2.04 5.73
N GLU A 126 -13.26 1.93 4.88
CA GLU A 126 -14.58 1.39 5.23
C GLU A 126 -14.48 -0.05 5.74
N LYS A 127 -13.60 -0.86 5.15
CA LYS A 127 -13.37 -2.24 5.57
C LYS A 127 -12.53 -2.33 6.85
N GLY A 128 -11.90 -1.24 7.28
CA GLY A 128 -11.07 -1.19 8.47
C GLY A 128 -9.80 -2.01 8.36
N LEU A 129 -9.18 -2.06 7.18
CA LEU A 129 -7.97 -2.86 6.95
C LEU A 129 -6.69 -2.22 7.51
N LEU A 130 -6.72 -0.94 7.85
CA LEU A 130 -5.61 -0.28 8.54
C LEU A 130 -5.81 -0.36 10.05
N LYS A 131 -4.73 -0.66 10.78
CA LYS A 131 -4.65 -0.46 12.24
C LYS A 131 -4.76 1.03 12.56
N GLU A 132 -4.93 1.35 13.84
CA GLU A 132 -4.78 2.73 14.34
C GLU A 132 -3.38 3.23 13.96
N ASP A 133 -3.29 4.46 13.47
CA ASP A 133 -2.09 5.08 12.89
C ASP A 133 -1.47 4.34 11.68
N GLY A 134 -2.14 3.33 11.15
CA GLY A 134 -1.71 2.61 9.96
C GLY A 134 -1.67 3.53 8.73
N LEU A 135 -0.72 3.28 7.85
CA LEU A 135 -0.41 4.10 6.68
C LEU A 135 -0.78 3.41 5.37
N LEU A 136 -1.54 4.11 4.52
CA LEU A 136 -1.78 3.73 3.13
C LEU A 136 -0.92 4.57 2.19
N VAL A 137 -0.23 3.92 1.27
CA VAL A 137 0.45 4.54 0.14
C VAL A 137 -0.21 4.07 -1.15
N LEU A 138 -0.77 5.00 -1.91
CA LEU A 138 -1.42 4.72 -3.20
C LEU A 138 -0.65 5.41 -4.33
N GLU A 139 -0.13 4.64 -5.29
CA GLU A 139 0.39 5.17 -6.54
C GLU A 139 -0.74 5.42 -7.53
N HIS A 140 -0.75 6.60 -8.18
CA HIS A 140 -1.83 6.99 -9.09
C HIS A 140 -1.35 7.88 -10.22
N GLY A 141 -2.16 8.02 -11.27
CA GLY A 141 -1.92 8.94 -12.38
C GLY A 141 -2.13 10.41 -12.00
N LYS A 142 -1.69 11.31 -12.88
CA LYS A 142 -1.80 12.77 -12.66
C LYS A 142 -3.25 13.27 -12.60
N ASP A 143 -4.16 12.54 -13.22
CA ASP A 143 -5.56 12.93 -13.36
C ASP A 143 -6.42 12.51 -12.16
N ASN A 144 -5.83 11.76 -11.21
CA ASN A 144 -6.52 11.36 -9.98
C ASN A 144 -6.20 12.35 -8.85
N HIS A 145 -7.23 12.73 -8.10
CA HIS A 145 -7.16 13.72 -7.03
C HIS A 145 -7.71 13.15 -5.73
N PHE A 146 -6.93 13.20 -4.66
CA PHE A 146 -7.29 12.64 -3.35
C PHE A 146 -7.18 13.68 -2.22
N GLU A 147 -6.88 14.94 -2.54
CA GLU A 147 -6.65 16.01 -1.58
C GLU A 147 -7.87 16.34 -0.72
N GLU A 148 -9.09 15.96 -1.20
CA GLU A 148 -10.34 16.13 -0.47
C GLU A 148 -10.70 14.92 0.43
N ASP A 149 -9.93 13.82 0.36
CA ASP A 149 -10.14 12.66 1.22
C ASP A 149 -9.80 13.03 2.68
N PRO A 150 -10.67 12.75 3.66
CA PRO A 150 -10.44 13.10 5.06
C PRO A 150 -9.21 12.43 5.68
N HIS A 151 -8.74 11.34 5.09
CA HIS A 151 -7.56 10.60 5.55
C HIS A 151 -6.27 11.04 4.84
N PHE A 152 -6.38 11.96 3.87
CA PHE A 152 -5.23 12.44 3.13
C PHE A 152 -4.23 13.16 4.04
N ILE A 153 -2.94 12.80 3.94
CA ILE A 153 -1.86 13.45 4.67
C ILE A 153 -1.11 14.39 3.72
N GLU A 154 -0.47 13.82 2.71
CA GLU A 154 0.33 14.57 1.75
C GLU A 154 0.58 13.80 0.44
N ARG A 155 1.03 14.54 -0.56
CA ARG A 155 1.59 13.98 -1.80
C ARG A 155 3.09 14.27 -1.80
N PRO A 156 3.97 13.29 -1.53
CA PRO A 156 5.40 13.52 -1.56
C PRO A 156 5.85 14.05 -2.92
N ALA A 157 6.66 15.11 -2.93
CA ALA A 157 7.09 15.81 -4.15
C ALA A 157 7.89 14.91 -5.13
N VAL A 158 8.36 13.76 -4.66
CA VAL A 158 9.25 12.86 -5.42
C VAL A 158 8.49 11.80 -6.24
N CYS A 159 7.17 11.63 -5.99
CA CYS A 159 6.39 10.61 -6.70
C CYS A 159 4.89 10.94 -6.73
N GLN A 160 4.19 10.39 -7.73
CA GLN A 160 2.73 10.47 -7.84
C GLN A 160 2.08 9.47 -6.89
N ARG A 161 2.20 9.71 -5.58
CA ARG A 161 1.67 8.85 -4.52
C ARG A 161 0.96 9.70 -3.48
N VAL A 162 -0.09 9.16 -2.91
CA VAL A 162 -0.84 9.75 -1.81
C VAL A 162 -0.52 8.97 -0.56
N LEU A 163 -0.22 9.68 0.52
CA LEU A 163 -0.14 9.12 1.86
C LEU A 163 -1.47 9.39 2.57
N SER A 164 -2.05 8.37 3.15
CA SER A 164 -3.29 8.46 3.92
C SER A 164 -3.15 7.64 5.20
N ARG A 165 -3.68 8.15 6.31
CA ARG A 165 -3.56 7.52 7.63
C ARG A 165 -4.93 7.31 8.27
N ARG A 166 -5.12 6.20 8.95
CA ARG A 166 -6.26 5.99 9.83
C ARG A 166 -6.01 6.68 11.17
N HIS A 167 -6.98 7.48 11.61
CA HIS A 167 -6.95 8.12 12.94
C HIS A 167 -7.82 7.34 13.93
N ALA A 168 -7.51 7.45 15.22
CA ALA A 168 -8.23 6.79 16.32
C ALA A 168 -9.73 7.13 16.35
N ASP A 169 -10.11 8.32 15.87
CA ASP A 169 -11.49 8.81 15.87
C ASP A 169 -12.38 8.17 14.77
N ASP A 170 -11.79 7.43 13.82
CA ASP A 170 -12.52 6.80 12.69
C ASP A 170 -13.31 5.54 13.11
N SER A 171 -13.19 5.08 14.35
CA SER A 171 -13.89 3.90 14.88
C SER A 171 -15.33 4.17 15.35
N GLY A 172 -15.81 5.41 15.27
CA GLY A 172 -17.16 5.83 15.72
C GLY A 172 -18.08 6.17 14.57
N SER A 173 -19.10 5.31 14.36
CA SER A 173 -20.35 5.50 13.61
C SER A 173 -20.54 6.82 12.86
N CYS A 174 -20.85 6.69 11.58
CA CYS A 174 -21.43 7.74 10.72
C CYS A 174 -22.71 8.32 11.36
N THR A 175 -22.57 9.38 12.18
CA THR A 175 -23.66 10.22 12.62
C THR A 175 -23.19 11.67 12.61
N GLU A 176 -23.68 12.41 11.62
CA GLU A 176 -23.86 13.86 11.56
C GLU A 176 -22.78 14.75 12.23
N ARG A 177 -21.80 15.21 11.46
CA ARG A 177 -21.13 16.47 11.81
C ARG A 177 -21.76 17.63 11.03
N ARG A 178 -22.69 18.29 11.72
CA ARG A 178 -23.15 19.63 11.37
C ARG A 178 -21.99 20.61 11.50
N SER A 179 -21.90 21.48 10.50
CA SER A 179 -21.14 22.70 10.44
C SER A 179 -20.94 23.40 11.79
N GLY A 180 -19.69 23.55 12.22
CA GLY A 180 -19.29 24.41 13.31
C GLY A 180 -18.14 25.31 12.87
N ILE A 181 -18.47 26.51 12.40
CA ILE A 181 -17.56 27.60 12.16
C ILE A 181 -16.94 27.98 13.51
N CYS A 182 -15.65 27.79 13.70
CA CYS A 182 -14.93 28.40 14.80
C CYS A 182 -14.27 29.68 14.31
N LYS A 183 -14.85 30.83 14.71
CA LYS A 183 -14.26 32.15 14.56
C LYS A 183 -13.22 32.38 15.66
N SER A 184 -12.08 32.84 15.21
CA SER A 184 -10.99 33.57 15.85
C SER A 184 -11.20 34.15 17.25
N ARG A 185 -10.20 33.98 18.09
CA ARG A 185 -9.51 35.10 18.78
C ARG A 185 -8.04 34.83 18.96
#